data_66440deb29e1d8b82fb0423b3cdaf589
#
_entry.id   66440deb29e1d8b82fb0423b3cdaf589
#
_cell.length_a   1.000
_cell.length_b   1.000
_cell.length_c   1.000
_cell.angle_alpha   90.00
_cell.angle_beta   90.00
_cell.angle_gamma   90.00
#
_symmetry.space_group_name_H-M   'P 1'
#
loop_
_entity.id
_entity.type
_entity.pdbx_description
1 polymer ?
#
loop_
_entity_poly.entity_id
_entity_poly.type
_entity_poly.pdbx_seq_one_letter_code
_entity_poly.pdbx_strand_id
1 'polypeptide(L)'
;MSDHYRAPGWFTRNVFNRLVAFLTGQGISVIGSRVLAVKGRTSGEWRTTPVNLLSHDGRRYLVAPRGETQWVRNLRAAGTGELRVGRRAESFRGRELRDDEKVPVLRAYLKKWKAEVGIFFDGTGPDSSDEQIRAIAPRHPAFEVLPVD
;
A
#
# COMPACT_ATOMS: atom_id res chain seq x y z
N MET A 1 10.25 -14.79 -20.49
CA MET A 1 10.04 -14.61 -20.87
C MET A 1 10.37 -14.54 -21.22
N SER A 2 10.24 -14.31 -21.23
CA SER A 2 10.27 -14.15 -21.69
C SER A 2 10.83 -14.05 -22.13
N ASP A 3 11.04 -13.92 -22.36
CA ASP A 3 11.41 -13.85 -23.03
C ASP A 3 12.08 -13.91 -23.48
N HIS A 4 12.35 -13.92 -23.96
CA HIS A 4 12.79 -13.82 -24.61
C HIS A 4 13.58 -13.48 -24.99
N TYR A 5 13.98 -13.58 -25.17
CA TYR A 5 14.50 -13.29 -25.68
C TYR A 5 14.90 -12.41 -25.99
N ARG A 6 15.33 -12.35 -26.45
CA ARG A 6 15.58 -11.21 -26.77
C ARG A 6 14.92 -10.36 -26.84
N ALA A 7 14.87 -9.95 -25.83
CA ALA A 7 13.86 -9.25 -26.14
C ALA A 7 14.16 -7.95 -26.55
N PRO A 8 13.84 -7.60 -27.61
CA PRO A 8 14.00 -6.27 -28.07
C PRO A 8 13.31 -5.29 -27.14
N GLY A 9 13.70 -4.03 -27.23
CA GLY A 9 13.13 -2.98 -26.42
C GLY A 9 11.62 -2.91 -26.47
N TRP A 10 11.02 -3.30 -27.60
CA TRP A 10 9.57 -3.34 -27.70
C TRP A 10 8.94 -4.26 -26.65
N PHE A 11 9.50 -5.46 -26.53
CA PHE A 11 8.97 -6.44 -25.58
C PHE A 11 9.14 -5.95 -24.13
N THR A 12 10.32 -5.46 -23.79
CA THR A 12 10.60 -4.95 -22.44
C THR A 12 9.69 -3.78 -22.10
N ARG A 13 9.53 -2.85 -23.05
CA ARG A 13 8.68 -1.68 -22.84
C ARG A 13 7.23 -2.08 -22.67
N ASN A 14 6.77 -3.07 -23.45
CA ASN A 14 5.40 -3.52 -23.38
C ASN A 14 5.09 -4.19 -22.04
N VAL A 15 6.02 -5.02 -21.56
CA VAL A 15 5.89 -5.66 -20.26
C VAL A 15 5.88 -4.63 -19.14
N PHE A 16 6.78 -3.63 -19.22
CA PHE A 16 6.84 -2.58 -18.24
C PHE A 16 5.53 -1.77 -18.21
N ASN A 17 5.01 -1.42 -19.38
CA ASN A 17 3.77 -0.66 -19.47
C ASN A 17 2.59 -1.42 -18.88
N ARG A 18 2.56 -2.74 -19.06
CA ARG A 18 1.52 -3.59 -18.48
C ARG A 18 1.63 -3.61 -16.96
N LEU A 19 2.86 -3.69 -16.45
CA LEU A 19 3.08 -3.66 -15.00
C LEU A 19 2.62 -2.32 -14.41
N VAL A 20 2.99 -1.22 -15.06
CA VAL A 20 2.56 0.11 -14.61
C VAL A 20 1.04 0.20 -14.60
N ALA A 21 0.40 -0.25 -15.67
CA ALA A 21 -1.06 -0.21 -15.77
C ALA A 21 -1.72 -1.05 -14.70
N PHE A 22 -1.17 -2.23 -14.42
CA PHE A 22 -1.70 -3.12 -13.38
C PHE A 22 -1.60 -2.44 -12.01
N LEU A 23 -0.42 -1.92 -11.68
CA LEU A 23 -0.21 -1.27 -10.38
C LEU A 23 -1.10 -0.05 -10.22
N THR A 24 -1.20 0.77 -11.25
CA THR A 24 -2.05 1.96 -11.23
C THR A 24 -3.51 1.57 -11.04
N GLY A 25 -3.96 0.50 -11.69
CA GLY A 25 -5.31 0.00 -11.53
C GLY A 25 -5.61 -0.49 -10.13
N GLN A 26 -4.58 -0.87 -9.37
CA GLN A 26 -4.70 -1.27 -7.97
C GLN A 26 -4.50 -0.10 -7.01
N GLY A 27 -4.23 1.10 -7.52
CA GLY A 27 -3.95 2.25 -6.69
C GLY A 27 -2.51 2.30 -6.20
N ILE A 28 -1.59 1.61 -6.88
CA ILE A 28 -0.19 1.50 -6.47
C ILE A 28 0.69 2.30 -7.41
N SER A 29 1.56 3.14 -6.84
CA SER A 29 2.55 3.87 -7.61
C SER A 29 3.75 2.97 -7.88
N VAL A 30 4.35 3.10 -9.06
CA VAL A 30 5.59 2.39 -9.37
C VAL A 30 6.73 2.92 -8.50
N ILE A 31 6.70 4.23 -8.22
CA ILE A 31 7.74 4.89 -7.41
C ILE A 31 7.35 4.79 -5.95
N GLY A 32 8.24 4.23 -5.13
CA GLY A 32 8.01 4.13 -3.71
C GLY A 32 7.17 2.93 -3.29
N SER A 33 6.83 2.05 -4.23
CA SER A 33 6.08 0.85 -3.88
C SER A 33 6.98 -0.19 -3.23
N ARG A 34 6.35 -1.07 -2.48
CA ARG A 34 7.01 -2.21 -1.83
C ARG A 34 6.14 -3.43 -2.07
N VAL A 35 6.74 -4.60 -1.89
CA VAL A 35 5.95 -5.82 -1.82
C VAL A 35 5.71 -6.12 -0.35
N LEU A 36 4.45 -6.11 0.03
CA LEU A 36 4.06 -6.48 1.39
C LEU A 36 3.84 -7.97 1.43
N ALA A 37 4.48 -8.66 2.36
CA ALA A 37 4.28 -10.08 2.58
C ALA A 37 3.73 -10.27 3.98
N VAL A 38 2.61 -10.97 4.08
CA VAL A 38 1.95 -11.28 5.35
C VAL A 38 1.49 -12.72 5.30
N LYS A 39 1.58 -13.40 6.42
CA LYS A 39 1.09 -14.79 6.48
C LYS A 39 -0.43 -14.80 6.44
N GLY A 40 -0.98 -15.68 5.63
CA GLY A 40 -2.41 -15.84 5.53
C GLY A 40 -2.99 -16.33 6.86
N ARG A 41 -4.08 -15.71 7.29
CA ARG A 41 -4.70 -16.01 8.58
C ARG A 41 -5.31 -17.41 8.64
N THR A 42 -5.54 -18.01 7.48
CA THR A 42 -6.11 -19.36 7.41
C THR A 42 -5.03 -20.38 7.05
N SER A 43 -4.22 -20.10 6.03
CA SER A 43 -3.25 -21.07 5.51
C SER A 43 -1.91 -21.04 6.24
N GLY A 44 -1.55 -19.89 6.84
CA GLY A 44 -0.22 -19.69 7.40
C GLY A 44 0.88 -19.48 6.36
N GLU A 45 0.52 -19.47 5.08
CA GLU A 45 1.47 -19.28 4.00
C GLU A 45 1.64 -17.80 3.69
N TRP A 46 2.82 -17.44 3.20
CA TRP A 46 3.10 -16.06 2.81
C TRP A 46 2.20 -15.64 1.65
N ARG A 47 1.57 -14.48 1.80
CA ARG A 47 0.77 -13.84 0.76
C ARG A 47 1.40 -12.49 0.48
N THR A 48 1.57 -12.16 -0.78
CA THR A 48 2.23 -10.93 -1.18
C THR A 48 1.30 -10.04 -1.98
N THR A 49 1.48 -8.73 -1.82
CA THR A 49 0.73 -7.73 -2.58
C THR A 49 1.57 -6.47 -2.67
N PRO A 50 1.48 -5.72 -3.77
CA PRO A 50 2.16 -4.43 -3.85
C PRO A 50 1.43 -3.38 -3.03
N VAL A 51 2.18 -2.52 -2.37
CA VAL A 51 1.64 -1.43 -1.55
C VAL A 51 2.49 -0.17 -1.74
N ASN A 52 1.89 0.97 -1.45
CA ASN A 52 2.62 2.23 -1.31
C ASN A 52 3.03 2.39 0.15
N LEU A 53 4.31 2.60 0.39
CA LEU A 53 4.80 2.84 1.75
C LEU A 53 4.91 4.35 1.96
N LEU A 54 4.14 4.86 2.91
CA LEU A 54 4.11 6.29 3.22
C LEU A 54 5.10 6.59 4.34
N SER A 55 5.95 7.59 4.11
CA SER A 55 6.75 8.18 5.17
C SER A 55 6.16 9.54 5.51
N HIS A 56 5.86 9.76 6.76
CA HIS A 56 5.26 11.01 7.21
C HIS A 56 5.69 11.29 8.64
N ASP A 57 6.28 12.46 8.84
CA ASP A 57 6.63 12.95 10.16
C ASP A 57 7.53 11.98 10.94
N GLY A 58 8.49 11.38 10.23
CA GLY A 58 9.45 10.45 10.82
C GLY A 58 8.91 9.05 11.06
N ARG A 59 7.70 8.75 10.64
CA ARG A 59 7.06 7.45 10.80
C ARG A 59 6.64 6.90 9.45
N ARG A 60 6.40 5.60 9.42
CA ARG A 60 6.00 4.94 8.17
C ARG A 60 4.64 4.29 8.34
N TYR A 61 3.85 4.30 7.26
CA TYR A 61 2.48 3.82 7.31
C TYR A 61 2.11 3.05 6.05
N LEU A 62 1.20 2.09 6.22
CA LEU A 62 0.53 1.42 5.12
C LEU A 62 -0.95 1.81 5.20
N VAL A 63 -1.48 2.29 4.09
CA VAL A 63 -2.89 2.66 3.99
C VAL A 63 -3.55 1.73 2.98
N ALA A 64 -4.76 1.28 3.29
CA ALA A 64 -5.53 0.42 2.41
C ALA A 64 -6.52 1.27 1.60
N PRO A 65 -6.16 1.71 0.38
CA PRO A 65 -7.06 2.57 -0.39
C PRO A 65 -8.34 1.85 -0.78
N ARG A 66 -8.28 0.53 -0.95
CA ARG A 66 -9.43 -0.27 -1.35
C ARG A 66 -10.20 -0.86 -0.18
N GLY A 67 -9.85 -0.50 1.04
CA GLY A 67 -10.59 -0.91 2.23
C GLY A 67 -10.17 -2.23 2.82
N GLU A 68 -11.13 -3.01 3.30
CA GLU A 68 -10.92 -4.28 4.01
C GLU A 68 -10.55 -5.39 3.04
N THR A 69 -9.32 -5.35 2.54
CA THR A 69 -8.80 -6.36 1.62
C THR A 69 -8.12 -7.49 2.40
N GLN A 70 -7.66 -8.51 1.67
CA GLN A 70 -7.05 -9.68 2.30
C GLN A 70 -5.81 -9.31 3.12
N TRP A 71 -4.95 -8.43 2.60
CA TRP A 71 -3.74 -8.11 3.34
C TRP A 71 -4.04 -7.39 4.65
N VAL A 72 -5.10 -6.57 4.68
CA VAL A 72 -5.53 -5.88 5.90
C VAL A 72 -5.92 -6.90 6.97
N ARG A 73 -6.76 -7.85 6.57
CA ARG A 73 -7.24 -8.88 7.49
C ARG A 73 -6.11 -9.78 7.97
N ASN A 74 -5.21 -10.14 7.07
CA ASN A 74 -4.06 -10.97 7.41
C ASN A 74 -3.11 -10.24 8.37
N LEU A 75 -2.80 -8.97 8.08
CA LEU A 75 -1.91 -8.20 8.95
C LEU A 75 -2.52 -7.99 10.33
N ARG A 76 -3.82 -7.72 10.37
CA ARG A 76 -4.53 -7.56 11.63
C ARG A 76 -4.44 -8.82 12.47
N ALA A 77 -4.55 -9.98 11.84
CA ALA A 77 -4.48 -11.26 12.54
C ALA A 77 -3.05 -11.63 12.94
N ALA A 78 -2.08 -11.41 12.05
CA ALA A 78 -0.70 -11.80 12.29
C ALA A 78 0.05 -10.81 13.18
N GLY A 79 -0.25 -9.53 13.05
CA GLY A 79 0.44 -8.47 13.77
C GLY A 79 1.80 -8.10 13.20
N THR A 80 2.36 -8.93 12.34
CA THR A 80 3.68 -8.72 11.74
C THR A 80 3.65 -9.06 10.26
N GLY A 81 4.63 -8.53 9.53
CA GLY A 81 4.80 -8.82 8.12
C GLY A 81 6.20 -8.47 7.66
N GLU A 82 6.40 -8.50 6.36
CA GLU A 82 7.66 -8.10 5.75
C GLU A 82 7.40 -7.11 4.62
N LEU A 83 8.27 -6.12 4.52
CA LEU A 83 8.30 -5.21 3.38
C LEU A 83 9.52 -5.61 2.54
N ARG A 84 9.27 -5.93 1.28
CA ARG A 84 10.31 -6.43 0.38
C ARG A 84 10.58 -5.46 -0.75
N VAL A 85 11.86 -5.20 -1.01
CA VAL A 85 12.32 -4.39 -2.13
C VAL A 85 13.54 -5.09 -2.72
N GLY A 86 13.42 -5.50 -3.98
CA GLY A 86 14.49 -6.26 -4.59
C GLY A 86 14.80 -7.51 -3.78
N ARG A 87 16.03 -7.64 -3.33
CA ARG A 87 16.45 -8.79 -2.51
C ARG A 87 16.39 -8.51 -1.01
N ARG A 88 15.96 -7.31 -0.64
CA ARG A 88 15.87 -6.93 0.77
C ARG A 88 14.50 -7.26 1.31
N ALA A 89 14.47 -7.71 2.56
CA ALA A 89 13.22 -7.92 3.29
C ALA A 89 13.40 -7.34 4.67
N GLU A 90 12.45 -6.52 5.07
CA GLU A 90 12.43 -5.91 6.40
C GLU A 90 11.21 -6.43 7.14
N SER A 91 11.43 -7.12 8.26
CA SER A 91 10.34 -7.53 9.13
C SER A 91 9.83 -6.33 9.92
N PHE A 92 8.52 -6.25 10.09
CA PHE A 92 7.92 -5.15 10.84
C PHE A 92 6.74 -5.63 11.66
N ARG A 93 6.38 -4.82 12.64
CA ARG A 93 5.15 -4.99 13.41
C ARG A 93 4.17 -3.93 12.96
N GLY A 94 2.94 -4.33 12.67
CA GLY A 94 1.89 -3.41 12.23
C GLY A 94 1.00 -3.02 13.40
N ARG A 95 0.89 -1.71 13.64
CA ARG A 95 -0.05 -1.19 14.63
C ARG A 95 -1.20 -0.53 13.88
N GLU A 96 -2.38 -1.10 13.98
CA GLU A 96 -3.54 -0.52 13.30
C GLU A 96 -3.92 0.80 13.97
N LEU A 97 -4.13 1.84 13.15
CA LEU A 97 -4.53 3.15 13.63
C LEU A 97 -6.01 3.18 13.95
N ARG A 98 -6.37 3.95 14.98
CA ARG A 98 -7.77 4.31 15.21
C ARG A 98 -8.20 5.36 14.19
N ASP A 99 -9.49 5.46 13.97
CA ASP A 99 -10.00 6.42 12.98
C ASP A 99 -9.61 7.85 13.29
N ASP A 100 -9.53 8.20 14.58
CA ASP A 100 -9.13 9.55 14.98
C ASP A 100 -7.66 9.85 14.73
N GLU A 101 -6.84 8.82 14.57
CA GLU A 101 -5.42 8.97 14.25
C GLU A 101 -5.16 9.12 12.75
N LYS A 102 -6.14 8.82 11.91
CA LYS A 102 -5.93 8.68 10.47
C LYS A 102 -5.89 9.99 9.70
N VAL A 103 -6.47 11.06 10.22
CA VAL A 103 -6.62 12.30 9.43
C VAL A 103 -5.30 12.79 8.84
N PRO A 104 -4.24 13.01 9.62
CA PRO A 104 -2.98 13.48 9.03
C PRO A 104 -2.33 12.44 8.11
N VAL A 105 -2.50 11.15 8.42
CA VAL A 105 -1.93 10.07 7.61
C VAL A 105 -2.63 9.99 6.26
N LEU A 106 -3.95 10.02 6.24
CA LEU A 106 -4.72 9.97 5.00
C LEU A 106 -4.47 11.22 4.15
N ARG A 107 -4.35 12.39 4.79
CA ARG A 107 -4.02 13.63 4.07
C ARG A 107 -2.67 13.52 3.40
N ALA A 108 -1.65 13.04 4.11
CA ALA A 108 -0.31 12.87 3.55
C ALA A 108 -0.31 11.84 2.42
N TYR A 109 -1.04 10.76 2.60
CA TYR A 109 -1.19 9.71 1.60
C TYR A 109 -1.80 10.26 0.31
N LEU A 110 -2.90 10.98 0.43
CA LEU A 110 -3.58 11.59 -0.71
C LEU A 110 -2.71 12.66 -1.37
N LYS A 111 -1.99 13.43 -0.58
CA LYS A 111 -1.10 14.45 -1.12
C LYS A 111 -0.04 13.83 -2.03
N LYS A 112 0.47 12.66 -1.65
CA LYS A 112 1.52 12.00 -2.42
C LYS A 112 0.99 11.21 -3.61
N TRP A 113 -0.16 10.54 -3.45
CA TRP A 113 -0.62 9.56 -4.44
C TRP A 113 -2.05 9.78 -4.95
N LYS A 114 -2.57 11.00 -4.87
CA LYS A 114 -3.95 11.25 -5.31
C LYS A 114 -4.21 10.76 -6.73
N ALA A 115 -3.23 10.92 -7.63
CA ALA A 115 -3.41 10.52 -9.02
C ALA A 115 -3.68 9.03 -9.16
N GLU A 116 -3.05 8.21 -8.30
CA GLU A 116 -3.18 6.76 -8.35
C GLU A 116 -4.36 6.24 -7.51
N VAL A 117 -4.65 6.88 -6.39
CA VAL A 117 -5.63 6.33 -5.44
C VAL A 117 -6.90 7.13 -5.30
N GLY A 118 -6.96 8.32 -5.89
CA GLY A 118 -8.10 9.23 -5.67
C GLY A 118 -9.45 8.62 -5.96
N ILE A 119 -9.52 7.73 -6.93
CA ILE A 119 -10.77 7.06 -7.29
C ILE A 119 -11.37 6.25 -6.13
N PHE A 120 -10.55 5.85 -5.17
CA PHE A 120 -11.03 5.07 -4.02
C PHE A 120 -11.47 5.93 -2.84
N PHE A 121 -11.32 7.24 -2.94
CA PHE A 121 -11.56 8.16 -1.81
C PHE A 121 -12.80 9.03 -1.96
N ASP A 122 -13.66 8.68 -2.90
CA ASP A 122 -15.01 9.26 -3.03
C ASP A 122 -15.02 10.80 -3.03
N GLY A 123 -14.17 11.38 -3.86
CA GLY A 123 -14.09 12.83 -3.99
C GLY A 123 -13.29 13.54 -2.92
N THR A 124 -12.82 12.83 -1.91
CA THR A 124 -11.97 13.41 -0.86
C THR A 124 -10.54 13.52 -1.38
N GLY A 125 -9.91 14.64 -1.14
CA GLY A 125 -8.54 14.90 -1.59
C GLY A 125 -7.69 15.49 -0.49
N PRO A 126 -6.42 15.83 -0.81
CA PRO A 126 -5.48 16.32 0.21
C PRO A 126 -5.88 17.68 0.78
N ASP A 127 -6.70 18.43 0.05
CA ASP A 127 -7.16 19.75 0.50
C ASP A 127 -8.54 19.71 1.15
N SER A 128 -9.11 18.52 1.31
CA SER A 128 -10.40 18.38 2.00
C SER A 128 -10.24 18.73 3.46
N SER A 129 -11.34 19.12 4.11
CA SER A 129 -11.31 19.46 5.52
C SER A 129 -11.02 18.23 6.38
N ASP A 130 -10.56 18.46 7.60
CA ASP A 130 -10.37 17.38 8.57
C ASP A 130 -11.64 16.58 8.77
N GLU A 131 -12.78 17.28 8.80
CA GLU A 131 -14.08 16.63 8.94
C GLU A 131 -14.38 15.68 7.80
N GLN A 132 -14.10 16.11 6.56
CA GLN A 132 -14.31 15.28 5.39
C GLN A 132 -13.42 14.05 5.40
N ILE A 133 -12.15 14.23 5.77
CA ILE A 133 -11.23 13.10 5.85
C ILE A 133 -11.62 12.15 6.98
N ARG A 134 -12.04 12.71 8.12
CA ARG A 134 -12.49 11.90 9.24
C ARG A 134 -13.71 11.06 8.87
N ALA A 135 -14.59 11.61 8.04
CA ALA A 135 -15.80 10.90 7.62
C ALA A 135 -15.51 9.64 6.80
N ILE A 136 -14.44 9.65 6.01
CA ILE A 136 -14.08 8.48 5.19
C ILE A 136 -13.05 7.58 5.86
N ALA A 137 -12.48 7.98 6.98
CA ALA A 137 -11.44 7.22 7.66
C ALA A 137 -11.81 5.77 7.96
N PRO A 138 -13.04 5.46 8.41
CA PRO A 138 -13.39 4.06 8.67
C PRO A 138 -13.32 3.14 7.44
N ARG A 139 -13.38 3.71 6.24
CA ARG A 139 -13.33 2.92 5.01
C ARG A 139 -11.90 2.55 4.59
N HIS A 140 -10.91 3.16 5.22
CA HIS A 140 -9.51 3.01 4.79
C HIS A 140 -8.64 2.63 5.98
N PRO A 141 -8.55 1.33 6.27
CA PRO A 141 -7.65 0.87 7.32
C PRO A 141 -6.22 1.34 7.08
N ALA A 142 -5.53 1.65 8.15
CA ALA A 142 -4.15 2.10 8.09
C ALA A 142 -3.37 1.52 9.25
N PHE A 143 -2.09 1.22 8.98
CA PHE A 143 -1.20 0.63 9.97
C PHE A 143 0.08 1.43 10.03
N GLU A 144 0.58 1.65 11.24
CA GLU A 144 1.93 2.16 11.42
C GLU A 144 2.90 1.00 11.34
N VAL A 145 4.00 1.20 10.61
CA VAL A 145 5.06 0.21 10.45
C VAL A 145 6.10 0.44 11.53
N LEU A 146 6.22 -0.51 12.44
CA LEU A 146 7.13 -0.41 13.59
C LEU A 146 8.19 -1.51 13.48
N PRO A 147 9.39 -1.26 14.03
CA PRO A 147 10.42 -2.31 14.05
C PRO A 147 9.98 -3.47 14.91
N VAL A 148 10.46 -4.67 14.58
CA VAL A 148 10.31 -5.82 15.46
C VAL A 148 11.44 -5.78 16.49
N ASP A 149 11.14 -6.24 17.69
CA ASP A 149 12.14 -6.26 18.77
C ASP A 149 13.09 -7.43 18.64
#